data_767f155f513676f7b9004d2f89f5581c
#
_entry.id   767f155f513676f7b9004d2f89f5581c
#
_cell.length_a   1.000
_cell.length_b   1.000
_cell.length_c   1.000
_cell.angle_alpha   90.00
_cell.angle_beta   90.00
_cell.angle_gamma   90.00
#
_symmetry.space_group_name_H-M   'P 1'
#
loop_
_entity.id
_entity.type
_entity.pdbx_description
1 polymer ?
#
loop_
_entity_poly.entity_id
_entity_poly.type
_entity_poly.pdbx_seq_one_letter_code
_entity_poly.pdbx_strand_id
1 'polypeptide(L)'
;QEEVVVQSQGMRRYLNVFFARKLGVAANLKFSLPAGLAWQLMRKLVPDVPPLSPFLPEVMRWRLLDLFRSEAFQTAPEYENVRLKLESYLHSSASADYQLAGQMADIFDQYLVYRPDWIDAWQAGKLLGLGDDEDWQARLWRYLDDGSQSAPHRVALWEKLLAQLDKSVLPQRFFVFGISTMAPMYLQLLHQISKHCDVFVFALNPSSQYWGEVIDEAQILKRGDEADLSQAGHPLLASLGKQGRDFFDFLSEVETEQDIQVYEEGKDDTLLHCLQNDIQNLIMPSERLYQQEEGEAGAQQALVQVHDTDGNSVCVEPDKLLNDGSVKIVAAHSPLRELQILKE
;
A
#
# COMPACT_ATOMS: atom_id res chain seq x y z
N GLN A 1 -27.09 2.79 8.86
CA GLN A 1 -26.03 3.52 8.17
C GLN A 1 -25.00 2.49 7.69
N GLU A 2 -24.64 2.56 6.39
CA GLU A 2 -23.65 1.65 5.82
C GLU A 2 -22.23 2.21 6.05
N GLU A 3 -21.33 1.36 6.54
CA GLU A 3 -19.93 1.72 6.78
C GLU A 3 -19.09 1.26 5.58
N VAL A 4 -18.42 2.18 4.91
CA VAL A 4 -17.62 1.93 3.71
C VAL A 4 -16.16 2.34 3.96
N VAL A 5 -15.26 1.39 3.89
CA VAL A 5 -13.82 1.61 4.03
C VAL A 5 -13.22 1.80 2.64
N VAL A 6 -12.52 2.89 2.43
CA VAL A 6 -11.94 3.27 1.13
C VAL A 6 -10.48 3.69 1.28
N GLN A 7 -9.72 3.60 0.20
CA GLN A 7 -8.30 3.95 0.21
C GLN A 7 -8.04 5.46 0.26
N SER A 8 -8.96 6.28 -0.27
CA SER A 8 -8.75 7.73 -0.39
C SER A 8 -10.04 8.54 -0.34
N GLN A 9 -9.90 9.84 -0.06
CA GLN A 9 -11.00 10.80 -0.15
C GLN A 9 -11.52 10.95 -1.59
N GLY A 10 -10.66 10.72 -2.59
CA GLY A 10 -11.06 10.66 -3.99
C GLY A 10 -12.04 9.54 -4.26
N MET A 11 -11.76 8.33 -3.77
CA MET A 11 -12.65 7.18 -3.89
C MET A 11 -13.99 7.41 -3.17
N ARG A 12 -13.95 7.98 -1.97
CA ARG A 12 -15.18 8.42 -1.27
C ARG A 12 -16.05 9.33 -2.14
N ARG A 13 -15.43 10.36 -2.74
CA ARG A 13 -16.15 11.31 -3.61
C ARG A 13 -16.71 10.62 -4.86
N TYR A 14 -15.91 9.77 -5.48
CA TYR A 14 -16.31 8.99 -6.65
C TYR A 14 -17.57 8.15 -6.35
N LEU A 15 -17.54 7.35 -5.29
CA LEU A 15 -18.65 6.49 -4.90
C LEU A 15 -19.91 7.30 -4.56
N ASN A 16 -19.80 8.42 -3.85
CA ASN A 16 -20.96 9.29 -3.58
C ASN A 16 -21.61 9.79 -4.88
N VAL A 17 -20.79 10.24 -5.84
CA VAL A 17 -21.31 10.73 -7.13
C VAL A 17 -21.88 9.57 -7.96
N PHE A 18 -21.21 8.43 -7.96
CA PHE A 18 -21.67 7.24 -8.68
C PHE A 18 -23.05 6.77 -8.17
N PHE A 19 -23.19 6.60 -6.86
CA PHE A 19 -24.48 6.19 -6.26
C PHE A 19 -25.56 7.23 -6.46
N ALA A 20 -25.27 8.52 -6.32
CA ALA A 20 -26.23 9.58 -6.57
C ALA A 20 -26.75 9.56 -8.02
N ARG A 21 -25.87 9.28 -8.99
CA ARG A 21 -26.26 9.16 -10.41
C ARG A 21 -27.06 7.90 -10.70
N LYS A 22 -26.71 6.77 -10.10
CA LYS A 22 -27.34 5.46 -10.36
C LYS A 22 -28.66 5.29 -9.62
N LEU A 23 -28.74 5.79 -8.36
CA LEU A 23 -29.86 5.56 -7.47
C LEU A 23 -30.72 6.83 -7.24
N GLY A 24 -30.31 7.95 -7.86
CA GLY A 24 -30.96 9.26 -7.64
C GLY A 24 -30.49 9.98 -6.36
N VAL A 25 -30.07 9.24 -5.34
CA VAL A 25 -29.58 9.80 -4.07
C VAL A 25 -28.49 8.90 -3.49
N ALA A 26 -27.47 9.52 -2.91
CA ALA A 26 -26.46 8.84 -2.08
C ALA A 26 -26.60 9.37 -0.64
N ALA A 27 -27.26 8.61 0.19
CA ALA A 27 -27.50 8.98 1.58
C ALA A 27 -27.20 7.79 2.51
N ASN A 28 -26.99 8.09 3.78
CA ASN A 28 -26.77 7.09 4.82
C ASN A 28 -25.51 6.23 4.64
N LEU A 29 -24.51 6.75 3.89
CA LEU A 29 -23.20 6.16 3.73
C LEU A 29 -22.20 6.87 4.63
N LYS A 30 -21.43 6.13 5.40
CA LYS A 30 -20.31 6.64 6.18
C LYS A 30 -19.03 6.07 5.64
N PHE A 31 -18.13 6.95 5.23
CA PHE A 31 -16.84 6.57 4.67
C PHE A 31 -15.70 6.78 5.67
N SER A 32 -14.82 5.83 5.75
CA SER A 32 -13.59 5.91 6.54
C SER A 32 -12.38 5.38 5.77
N LEU A 33 -11.21 5.87 6.11
CA LEU A 33 -9.94 5.25 5.75
C LEU A 33 -9.61 4.15 6.79
N PRO A 34 -8.81 3.13 6.48
CA PRO A 34 -8.49 2.04 7.43
C PRO A 34 -8.00 2.54 8.79
N ALA A 35 -7.04 3.48 8.81
CA ALA A 35 -6.55 4.08 10.05
C ALA A 35 -7.63 4.88 10.80
N GLY A 36 -8.49 5.57 10.06
CA GLY A 36 -9.62 6.32 10.63
C GLY A 36 -10.68 5.40 11.25
N LEU A 37 -10.98 4.27 10.62
CA LEU A 37 -11.86 3.25 11.18
C LEU A 37 -11.29 2.71 12.50
N ALA A 38 -10.02 2.29 12.49
CA ALA A 38 -9.36 1.76 13.68
C ALA A 38 -9.42 2.76 14.85
N TRP A 39 -9.10 4.04 14.59
CA TRP A 39 -9.16 5.08 15.61
C TRP A 39 -10.59 5.35 16.11
N GLN A 40 -11.59 5.34 15.24
CA GLN A 40 -12.99 5.48 15.63
C GLN A 40 -13.44 4.31 16.53
N LEU A 41 -13.05 3.08 16.22
CA LEU A 41 -13.35 1.93 17.06
C LEU A 41 -12.61 1.99 18.40
N MET A 42 -11.33 2.40 18.42
CA MET A 42 -10.59 2.63 19.67
C MET A 42 -11.32 3.64 20.57
N ARG A 43 -11.76 4.76 20.02
CA ARG A 43 -12.52 5.77 20.77
C ARG A 43 -13.86 5.29 21.29
N LYS A 44 -14.48 4.38 20.57
CA LYS A 44 -15.80 3.83 20.95
C LYS A 44 -15.70 2.77 22.03
N LEU A 45 -14.61 1.99 22.02
CA LEU A 45 -14.48 0.79 22.82
C LEU A 45 -13.50 0.95 23.99
N VAL A 46 -12.42 1.70 23.80
CA VAL A 46 -11.41 1.89 24.83
C VAL A 46 -11.66 3.22 25.55
N PRO A 47 -11.77 3.23 26.89
CA PRO A 47 -11.94 4.47 27.67
C PRO A 47 -10.80 5.45 27.44
N ASP A 48 -11.11 6.74 27.56
CA ASP A 48 -10.17 7.87 27.58
C ASP A 48 -9.32 8.07 26.32
N VAL A 49 -9.72 7.48 25.17
CA VAL A 49 -9.06 7.74 23.89
C VAL A 49 -9.55 9.08 23.31
N PRO A 50 -8.64 10.05 23.08
CA PRO A 50 -9.00 11.39 22.62
C PRO A 50 -9.47 11.39 21.16
N PRO A 51 -10.12 12.48 20.70
CA PRO A 51 -10.54 12.63 19.30
C PRO A 51 -9.39 12.53 18.30
N LEU A 52 -8.23 13.05 18.65
CA LEU A 52 -7.00 13.00 17.86
C LEU A 52 -5.89 12.30 18.65
N SER A 53 -5.16 11.44 17.98
CA SER A 53 -4.00 10.78 18.59
C SER A 53 -2.90 11.79 18.86
N PRO A 54 -2.25 11.75 20.04
CA PRO A 54 -1.04 12.54 20.30
C PRO A 54 0.18 12.09 19.50
N PHE A 55 0.07 10.96 18.79
CA PHE A 55 1.09 10.39 17.92
C PHE A 55 0.74 10.56 16.43
N LEU A 56 -0.04 11.57 16.06
CA LEU A 56 -0.19 11.98 14.66
C LEU A 56 1.12 12.61 14.16
N PRO A 57 1.51 12.43 12.89
CA PRO A 57 2.73 13.01 12.33
C PRO A 57 2.85 14.51 12.58
N GLU A 58 1.75 15.26 12.45
CA GLU A 58 1.73 16.70 12.70
C GLU A 58 2.06 17.04 14.16
N VAL A 59 1.60 16.24 15.12
CA VAL A 59 1.87 16.46 16.54
C VAL A 59 3.30 16.05 16.86
N MET A 60 3.73 14.86 16.42
CA MET A 60 5.10 14.37 16.63
C MET A 60 6.15 15.32 16.04
N ARG A 61 5.89 15.90 14.87
CA ARG A 61 6.77 16.88 14.22
C ARG A 61 7.07 18.07 15.13
N TRP A 62 6.05 18.68 15.72
CA TRP A 62 6.26 19.83 16.60
C TRP A 62 6.99 19.46 17.88
N ARG A 63 6.73 18.29 18.43
CA ARG A 63 7.43 17.80 19.62
C ARG A 63 8.90 17.50 19.34
N LEU A 64 9.22 16.86 18.20
CA LEU A 64 10.60 16.63 17.79
C LEU A 64 11.33 17.94 17.50
N LEU A 65 10.66 18.91 16.88
CA LEU A 65 11.23 20.23 16.64
C LEU A 65 11.54 20.96 17.97
N ASP A 66 10.64 20.88 18.94
CA ASP A 66 10.86 21.43 20.28
C ASP A 66 12.06 20.76 20.96
N LEU A 67 12.18 19.43 20.87
CA LEU A 67 13.34 18.69 21.35
C LEU A 67 14.63 19.21 20.69
N PHE A 68 14.72 19.25 19.36
CA PHE A 68 15.93 19.65 18.63
C PHE A 68 16.40 21.05 18.98
N ARG A 69 15.49 21.95 19.38
CA ARG A 69 15.76 23.32 19.81
C ARG A 69 15.99 23.48 21.31
N SER A 70 15.74 22.44 22.10
CA SER A 70 15.85 22.49 23.56
C SER A 70 17.31 22.51 24.04
N GLU A 71 17.55 23.14 25.21
CA GLU A 71 18.84 23.06 25.87
C GLU A 71 19.20 21.62 26.28
N ALA A 72 18.20 20.82 26.64
CA ALA A 72 18.37 19.40 26.96
C ALA A 72 18.94 18.61 25.77
N PHE A 73 18.45 18.83 24.56
CA PHE A 73 19.01 18.18 23.37
C PHE A 73 20.47 18.58 23.15
N GLN A 74 20.86 19.84 23.44
CA GLN A 74 22.21 20.33 23.19
C GLN A 74 23.22 19.85 24.23
N THR A 75 22.79 19.64 25.48
CA THR A 75 23.72 19.44 26.62
C THR A 75 23.63 18.05 27.26
N ALA A 76 22.47 17.38 27.23
CA ALA A 76 22.29 16.11 27.91
C ALA A 76 23.07 14.98 27.24
N PRO A 77 23.81 14.16 28.02
CA PRO A 77 24.61 13.04 27.49
C PRO A 77 23.77 12.00 26.73
N GLU A 78 22.54 11.84 27.14
CA GLU A 78 21.62 10.87 26.52
C GLU A 78 21.30 11.14 25.04
N TYR A 79 21.49 12.39 24.59
CA TYR A 79 21.31 12.78 23.18
C TYR A 79 22.63 12.91 22.42
N GLU A 80 23.77 12.57 23.00
CA GLU A 80 25.07 12.70 22.35
C GLU A 80 25.14 11.91 21.04
N ASN A 81 24.73 10.65 21.07
CA ASN A 81 24.71 9.80 19.87
C ASN A 81 23.74 10.35 18.80
N VAL A 82 22.58 10.86 19.20
CA VAL A 82 21.63 11.50 18.28
C VAL A 82 22.23 12.74 17.62
N ARG A 83 22.90 13.60 18.43
CA ARG A 83 23.59 14.79 17.90
C ARG A 83 24.68 14.44 16.91
N LEU A 84 25.55 13.50 17.25
CA LEU A 84 26.66 13.07 16.37
C LEU A 84 26.16 12.53 15.03
N LYS A 85 25.08 11.78 15.03
CA LYS A 85 24.47 11.24 13.81
C LYS A 85 23.80 12.31 12.94
N LEU A 86 23.17 13.29 13.56
CA LEU A 86 22.32 14.27 12.87
C LEU A 86 22.99 15.63 12.67
N GLU A 87 24.18 15.87 13.24
CA GLU A 87 24.87 17.16 13.25
C GLU A 87 25.04 17.75 11.86
N SER A 88 25.57 16.98 10.92
CA SER A 88 25.82 17.44 9.55
C SER A 88 24.52 17.86 8.84
N TYR A 89 23.43 17.17 9.12
CA TYR A 89 22.13 17.50 8.53
C TYR A 89 21.52 18.72 9.21
N LEU A 90 21.50 18.79 10.52
CA LEU A 90 20.91 19.90 11.29
C LEU A 90 21.57 21.26 10.99
N HIS A 91 22.86 21.25 10.63
CA HIS A 91 23.59 22.47 10.22
C HIS A 91 23.53 22.78 8.72
N SER A 92 22.85 21.96 7.92
CA SER A 92 22.82 22.11 6.46
C SER A 92 22.01 23.31 5.98
N SER A 93 20.97 23.70 6.71
CA SER A 93 20.11 24.86 6.38
C SER A 93 19.35 25.37 7.60
N ALA A 94 18.81 26.58 7.50
CA ALA A 94 18.03 27.22 8.57
C ALA A 94 16.69 26.49 8.89
N SER A 95 16.22 25.61 8.02
CA SER A 95 14.98 24.85 8.20
C SER A 95 15.22 23.34 8.33
N ALA A 96 16.47 22.91 8.44
CA ALA A 96 16.83 21.50 8.49
C ALA A 96 16.21 20.78 9.70
N ASP A 97 16.15 21.42 10.86
CA ASP A 97 15.51 20.91 12.06
C ASP A 97 14.00 20.62 11.86
N TYR A 98 13.28 21.54 11.20
CA TYR A 98 11.87 21.36 10.88
C TYR A 98 11.63 20.25 9.86
N GLN A 99 12.50 20.18 8.82
CA GLN A 99 12.42 19.14 7.80
C GLN A 99 12.70 17.76 8.40
N LEU A 100 13.75 17.64 9.22
CA LEU A 100 14.09 16.40 9.91
C LEU A 100 12.98 15.96 10.85
N ALA A 101 12.45 16.88 11.66
CA ALA A 101 11.34 16.58 12.55
C ALA A 101 10.11 16.03 11.79
N GLY A 102 9.83 16.58 10.58
CA GLY A 102 8.78 16.07 9.71
C GLY A 102 9.07 14.66 9.21
N GLN A 103 10.26 14.42 8.67
CA GLN A 103 10.66 13.10 8.17
C GLN A 103 10.63 12.04 9.27
N MET A 104 11.14 12.36 10.45
CA MET A 104 11.12 11.44 11.59
C MET A 104 9.71 11.15 12.08
N ALA A 105 8.83 12.14 12.11
CA ALA A 105 7.42 11.94 12.46
C ALA A 105 6.70 11.01 11.48
N ASP A 106 6.95 11.18 10.19
CA ASP A 106 6.38 10.31 9.14
C ASP A 106 6.93 8.88 9.25
N ILE A 107 8.23 8.71 9.55
CA ILE A 107 8.85 7.40 9.77
C ILE A 107 8.27 6.72 11.02
N PHE A 108 8.12 7.41 12.13
CA PHE A 108 7.52 6.83 13.33
C PHE A 108 6.05 6.47 13.15
N ASP A 109 5.28 7.23 12.37
CA ASP A 109 3.92 6.83 12.02
C ASP A 109 3.91 5.53 11.19
N GLN A 110 4.87 5.35 10.27
CA GLN A 110 5.03 4.09 9.55
C GLN A 110 5.44 2.94 10.48
N TYR A 111 6.35 3.16 11.44
CA TYR A 111 6.71 2.13 12.42
C TYR A 111 5.54 1.72 13.31
N LEU A 112 4.70 2.66 13.72
CA LEU A 112 3.46 2.36 14.45
C LEU A 112 2.48 1.48 13.67
N VAL A 113 2.60 1.40 12.35
CA VAL A 113 1.71 0.64 11.48
C VAL A 113 2.35 -0.67 11.03
N TYR A 114 3.64 -0.64 10.65
CA TYR A 114 4.31 -1.76 9.99
C TYR A 114 5.32 -2.49 10.88
N ARG A 115 5.75 -1.85 11.96
CA ARG A 115 6.77 -2.38 12.87
C ARG A 115 6.39 -2.17 14.34
N PRO A 116 5.21 -2.63 14.76
CA PRO A 116 4.79 -2.53 16.17
C PRO A 116 5.78 -3.20 17.13
N ASP A 117 6.44 -4.28 16.68
CA ASP A 117 7.49 -4.98 17.39
C ASP A 117 8.68 -4.09 17.78
N TRP A 118 9.09 -3.17 16.89
CA TRP A 118 10.17 -2.22 17.18
C TRP A 118 9.73 -1.20 18.23
N ILE A 119 8.53 -0.68 18.06
CA ILE A 119 7.96 0.32 18.97
C ILE A 119 7.86 -0.23 20.40
N ASP A 120 7.34 -1.46 20.57
CA ASP A 120 7.23 -2.11 21.88
C ASP A 120 8.60 -2.39 22.49
N ALA A 121 9.57 -2.86 21.72
CA ALA A 121 10.93 -3.10 22.19
C ALA A 121 11.62 -1.81 22.65
N TRP A 122 11.54 -0.75 21.84
CA TRP A 122 12.16 0.54 22.15
C TRP A 122 11.52 1.22 23.36
N GLN A 123 10.23 1.09 23.53
CA GLN A 123 9.51 1.58 24.71
C GLN A 123 9.95 0.81 25.98
N ALA A 124 10.17 -0.50 25.87
CA ALA A 124 10.73 -1.31 26.94
C ALA A 124 12.23 -1.10 27.17
N GLY A 125 12.88 -0.17 26.46
CA GLY A 125 14.30 0.14 26.58
C GLY A 125 15.23 -0.90 25.93
N LYS A 126 14.69 -1.79 25.06
CA LYS A 126 15.44 -2.83 24.36
C LYS A 126 15.79 -2.40 22.94
N LEU A 127 16.98 -2.80 22.48
CA LEU A 127 17.39 -2.71 21.09
C LEU A 127 17.31 -4.11 20.45
N LEU A 128 16.94 -4.16 19.18
CA LEU A 128 16.72 -5.40 18.43
C LEU A 128 17.91 -5.80 17.56
N GLY A 129 18.93 -4.94 17.46
CA GLY A 129 20.10 -5.18 16.62
C GLY A 129 19.85 -4.87 15.14
N LEU A 130 19.04 -3.85 14.84
CA LEU A 130 18.64 -3.46 13.47
C LEU A 130 19.73 -2.68 12.72
N GLY A 131 20.88 -2.46 13.35
CA GLY A 131 22.01 -1.73 12.78
C GLY A 131 22.34 -0.44 13.53
N ASP A 132 23.28 0.34 12.96
CA ASP A 132 23.88 1.52 13.60
C ASP A 132 22.91 2.69 13.85
N ASP A 133 21.77 2.67 13.18
CA ASP A 133 20.78 3.75 13.28
C ASP A 133 19.63 3.46 14.27
N GLU A 134 19.62 2.28 14.86
CA GLU A 134 18.55 1.90 15.79
C GLU A 134 18.56 2.71 17.07
N ASP A 135 19.73 2.86 17.70
CA ASP A 135 19.83 3.48 19.04
C ASP A 135 19.32 4.92 19.06
N TRP A 136 19.74 5.74 18.10
CA TRP A 136 19.31 7.14 18.06
C TRP A 136 17.81 7.29 17.71
N GLN A 137 17.26 6.41 16.85
CA GLN A 137 15.83 6.39 16.56
C GLN A 137 15.02 5.95 17.79
N ALA A 138 15.44 4.89 18.46
CA ALA A 138 14.84 4.42 19.70
C ALA A 138 14.85 5.50 20.80
N ARG A 139 15.92 6.33 20.86
CA ARG A 139 16.02 7.45 21.81
C ARG A 139 14.98 8.54 21.48
N LEU A 140 14.84 8.92 20.22
CA LEU A 140 13.81 9.89 19.79
C LEU A 140 12.40 9.36 20.04
N TRP A 141 12.17 8.07 19.79
CA TRP A 141 10.88 7.44 20.08
C TRP A 141 10.55 7.51 21.59
N ARG A 142 11.48 7.15 22.46
CA ARG A 142 11.28 7.25 23.94
C ARG A 142 11.03 8.67 24.43
N TYR A 143 11.55 9.69 23.76
CA TYR A 143 11.17 11.07 24.01
C TYR A 143 9.71 11.35 23.64
N LEU A 144 9.26 10.86 22.48
CA LEU A 144 7.86 11.02 22.06
C LEU A 144 6.88 10.26 22.96
N ASP A 145 7.30 9.14 23.52
CA ASP A 145 6.48 8.29 24.40
C ASP A 145 7.07 8.24 25.82
N ASP A 146 7.15 9.39 26.47
CA ASP A 146 7.64 9.58 27.83
C ASP A 146 6.56 9.40 28.91
N GLY A 147 5.35 8.99 28.52
CA GLY A 147 4.20 8.84 29.42
C GLY A 147 3.45 10.13 29.75
N SER A 148 3.87 11.28 29.23
CA SER A 148 3.19 12.57 29.45
C SER A 148 2.00 12.80 28.53
N GLN A 149 1.76 11.88 27.57
CA GLN A 149 0.76 12.01 26.55
C GLN A 149 -0.66 11.84 27.10
N SER A 150 -1.63 12.48 26.42
CA SER A 150 -3.05 12.38 26.77
C SER A 150 -3.65 10.99 26.52
N ALA A 151 -2.98 10.17 25.71
CA ALA A 151 -3.33 8.78 25.45
C ALA A 151 -2.12 7.98 24.97
N PRO A 152 -2.10 6.66 25.13
CA PRO A 152 -1.11 5.78 24.55
C PRO A 152 -1.15 5.82 23.01
N HIS A 153 -0.04 5.39 22.40
CA HIS A 153 0.01 5.21 20.94
C HIS A 153 -0.86 4.04 20.46
N ARG A 154 -1.09 3.97 19.15
CA ARG A 154 -2.02 2.98 18.57
C ARG A 154 -1.63 1.52 18.84
N VAL A 155 -0.34 1.18 18.91
CA VAL A 155 0.11 -0.18 19.20
C VAL A 155 -0.33 -0.60 20.60
N ALA A 156 -0.11 0.22 21.61
CA ALA A 156 -0.53 -0.05 22.99
C ALA A 156 -2.06 -0.13 23.17
N LEU A 157 -2.83 0.49 22.27
CA LEU A 157 -4.30 0.43 22.27
C LEU A 157 -4.84 -0.77 21.47
N TRP A 158 -4.01 -1.39 20.63
CA TRP A 158 -4.46 -2.39 19.66
C TRP A 158 -5.03 -3.64 20.29
N GLU A 159 -4.33 -4.23 21.21
CA GLU A 159 -4.80 -5.44 21.92
C GLU A 159 -6.09 -5.16 22.69
N LYS A 160 -6.20 -3.99 23.31
CA LYS A 160 -7.42 -3.58 24.01
C LYS A 160 -8.59 -3.44 23.06
N LEU A 161 -8.35 -2.88 21.86
CA LEU A 161 -9.35 -2.77 20.82
C LEU A 161 -9.84 -4.17 20.40
N LEU A 162 -8.92 -5.06 20.04
CA LEU A 162 -9.29 -6.40 19.56
C LEU A 162 -10.03 -7.22 20.63
N ALA A 163 -9.66 -7.11 21.89
CA ALA A 163 -10.32 -7.80 22.99
C ALA A 163 -11.74 -7.29 23.31
N GLN A 164 -12.08 -6.06 22.89
CA GLN A 164 -13.37 -5.43 23.16
C GLN A 164 -14.30 -5.36 21.94
N LEU A 165 -13.89 -5.96 20.81
CA LEU A 165 -14.76 -6.08 19.64
C LEU A 165 -15.93 -6.99 19.97
N ASP A 166 -17.13 -6.47 19.76
CA ASP A 166 -18.39 -7.18 20.02
C ASP A 166 -19.45 -6.76 18.99
N LYS A 167 -20.37 -7.68 18.68
CA LYS A 167 -21.47 -7.48 17.75
C LYS A 167 -22.35 -6.26 18.13
N SER A 168 -22.49 -5.96 19.43
CA SER A 168 -23.35 -4.85 19.91
C SER A 168 -22.82 -3.46 19.53
N VAL A 169 -21.52 -3.35 19.26
CA VAL A 169 -20.84 -2.07 18.94
C VAL A 169 -20.56 -1.88 17.46
N LEU A 170 -20.63 -2.96 16.69
CA LEU A 170 -20.37 -2.97 15.25
C LEU A 170 -21.69 -2.78 14.46
N PRO A 171 -21.63 -2.21 13.24
CA PRO A 171 -22.77 -2.23 12.32
C PRO A 171 -23.05 -3.67 11.86
N GLN A 172 -24.18 -3.87 11.18
CA GLN A 172 -24.54 -5.19 10.65
C GLN A 172 -23.53 -5.66 9.60
N ARG A 173 -22.94 -4.73 8.85
CA ARG A 173 -22.01 -5.02 7.77
C ARG A 173 -21.05 -3.88 7.50
N PHE A 174 -19.88 -4.25 6.95
CA PHE A 174 -18.87 -3.36 6.42
C PHE A 174 -18.63 -3.63 4.94
N PHE A 175 -18.32 -2.57 4.20
CA PHE A 175 -17.88 -2.66 2.82
C PHE A 175 -16.47 -2.10 2.71
N VAL A 176 -15.54 -2.90 2.20
CA VAL A 176 -14.17 -2.48 1.86
C VAL A 176 -14.10 -2.35 0.35
N PHE A 177 -13.82 -1.16 -0.18
CA PHE A 177 -13.93 -0.92 -1.61
C PHE A 177 -12.69 -0.27 -2.20
N GLY A 178 -12.18 -0.89 -3.28
CA GLY A 178 -11.12 -0.35 -4.12
C GLY A 178 -9.78 -0.17 -3.40
N ILE A 179 -9.51 -1.01 -2.42
CA ILE A 179 -8.22 -1.05 -1.72
C ILE A 179 -7.37 -2.11 -2.39
N SER A 180 -6.22 -1.69 -2.91
CA SER A 180 -5.24 -2.55 -3.58
C SER A 180 -4.11 -3.01 -2.66
N THR A 181 -3.93 -2.32 -1.54
CA THR A 181 -2.95 -2.67 -0.51
C THR A 181 -3.41 -2.15 0.85
N MET A 182 -3.14 -2.90 1.90
CA MET A 182 -3.51 -2.53 3.26
C MET A 182 -2.45 -3.04 4.23
N ALA A 183 -2.12 -2.24 5.24
CA ALA A 183 -1.18 -2.68 6.27
C ALA A 183 -1.74 -3.89 7.04
N PRO A 184 -0.89 -4.88 7.40
CA PRO A 184 -1.31 -6.12 8.06
C PRO A 184 -2.18 -5.92 9.30
N MET A 185 -1.89 -4.90 10.10
CA MET A 185 -2.70 -4.61 11.28
C MET A 185 -4.15 -4.28 10.95
N TYR A 186 -4.43 -3.54 9.87
CA TYR A 186 -5.82 -3.23 9.47
C TYR A 186 -6.52 -4.42 8.85
N LEU A 187 -5.80 -5.30 8.15
CA LEU A 187 -6.32 -6.57 7.66
C LEU A 187 -6.72 -7.47 8.83
N GLN A 188 -5.87 -7.56 9.86
CA GLN A 188 -6.18 -8.27 11.10
C GLN A 188 -7.43 -7.70 11.78
N LEU A 189 -7.59 -6.36 11.82
CA LEU A 189 -8.80 -5.75 12.37
C LEU A 189 -10.06 -6.15 11.58
N LEU A 190 -10.01 -6.09 10.25
CA LEU A 190 -11.13 -6.50 9.41
C LEU A 190 -11.48 -7.97 9.59
N HIS A 191 -10.46 -8.83 9.71
CA HIS A 191 -10.65 -10.25 10.01
C HIS A 191 -11.29 -10.47 11.40
N GLN A 192 -10.89 -9.71 12.43
CA GLN A 192 -11.56 -9.79 13.73
C GLN A 192 -12.99 -9.26 13.69
N ILE A 193 -13.24 -8.18 12.94
CA ILE A 193 -14.59 -7.63 12.71
C ILE A 193 -15.49 -8.68 12.02
N SER A 194 -14.97 -9.44 11.04
CA SER A 194 -15.75 -10.42 10.29
C SER A 194 -16.28 -11.59 11.15
N LYS A 195 -15.71 -11.81 12.31
CA LYS A 195 -16.23 -12.78 13.28
C LYS A 195 -17.53 -12.33 13.97
N HIS A 196 -17.88 -11.07 13.85
CA HIS A 196 -19.02 -10.45 14.53
C HIS A 196 -20.07 -9.87 13.58
N CYS A 197 -19.71 -9.55 12.35
CA CYS A 197 -20.63 -9.01 11.34
C CYS A 197 -20.12 -9.29 9.93
N ASP A 198 -20.97 -9.08 8.92
CA ASP A 198 -20.62 -9.32 7.52
C ASP A 198 -19.59 -8.29 7.04
N VAL A 199 -18.53 -8.75 6.38
CA VAL A 199 -17.52 -7.91 5.74
C VAL A 199 -17.43 -8.27 4.26
N PHE A 200 -17.78 -7.30 3.40
CA PHE A 200 -17.71 -7.44 1.95
C PHE A 200 -16.47 -6.72 1.43
N VAL A 201 -15.57 -7.44 0.79
CA VAL A 201 -14.33 -6.90 0.21
C VAL A 201 -14.45 -6.86 -1.31
N PHE A 202 -14.40 -5.66 -1.87
CA PHE A 202 -14.35 -5.42 -3.32
C PHE A 202 -12.95 -4.97 -3.68
N ALA A 203 -12.14 -5.90 -4.12
CA ALA A 203 -10.75 -5.66 -4.50
C ALA A 203 -10.57 -5.86 -6.01
N LEU A 204 -9.69 -5.05 -6.61
CA LEU A 204 -9.26 -5.25 -7.99
C LEU A 204 -8.09 -6.24 -7.98
N ASN A 205 -8.37 -7.49 -8.35
CA ASN A 205 -7.34 -8.50 -8.55
C ASN A 205 -6.85 -8.42 -10.01
N PRO A 206 -5.55 -8.17 -10.25
CA PRO A 206 -5.03 -8.02 -11.60
C PRO A 206 -4.97 -9.34 -12.39
N SER A 207 -4.92 -10.50 -11.71
CA SER A 207 -4.81 -11.80 -12.36
C SER A 207 -5.91 -12.75 -11.89
N SER A 208 -6.43 -13.56 -12.84
CA SER A 208 -7.34 -14.66 -12.56
C SER A 208 -6.63 -15.89 -11.99
N GLN A 209 -5.30 -15.94 -12.12
CA GLN A 209 -4.44 -16.98 -11.60
C GLN A 209 -3.86 -16.57 -10.26
N TYR A 210 -3.41 -17.53 -9.46
CA TYR A 210 -2.67 -17.24 -8.24
C TYR A 210 -1.30 -16.65 -8.60
N TRP A 211 -0.98 -15.49 -8.04
CA TRP A 211 0.24 -14.73 -8.34
C TRP A 211 1.04 -14.33 -7.09
N GLY A 212 0.69 -14.90 -5.93
CA GLY A 212 1.36 -14.62 -4.65
C GLY A 212 2.86 -14.95 -4.65
N GLU A 213 3.28 -15.93 -5.44
CA GLU A 213 4.69 -16.33 -5.54
C GLU A 213 5.45 -15.67 -6.70
N VAL A 214 4.77 -14.83 -7.49
CA VAL A 214 5.39 -14.17 -8.65
C VAL A 214 6.47 -13.20 -8.20
N ILE A 215 7.70 -13.39 -8.66
CA ILE A 215 8.85 -12.55 -8.38
C ILE A 215 9.50 -12.03 -9.66
N ASP A 216 10.21 -10.92 -9.55
CA ASP A 216 10.95 -10.32 -10.64
C ASP A 216 12.11 -11.24 -11.07
N GLU A 217 12.28 -11.41 -12.37
CA GLU A 217 13.35 -12.22 -12.99
C GLU A 217 14.75 -11.81 -12.49
N ALA A 218 14.98 -10.50 -12.26
CA ALA A 218 16.22 -10.02 -11.67
C ALA A 218 16.45 -10.50 -10.22
N GLN A 219 15.40 -10.80 -9.47
CA GLN A 219 15.48 -11.40 -8.14
C GLN A 219 15.74 -12.91 -8.23
N ILE A 220 15.15 -13.58 -9.23
CA ILE A 220 15.42 -14.99 -9.52
C ILE A 220 16.92 -15.18 -9.81
N LEU A 221 17.47 -14.37 -10.72
CA LEU A 221 18.88 -14.43 -11.07
C LEU A 221 19.83 -14.17 -9.87
N LYS A 222 19.41 -13.35 -8.91
CA LYS A 222 20.20 -13.10 -7.68
C LYS A 222 20.21 -14.27 -6.70
N ARG A 223 19.17 -15.12 -6.73
CA ARG A 223 19.09 -16.32 -5.86
C ARG A 223 19.98 -17.47 -6.32
N GLY A 224 20.46 -17.44 -7.56
CA GLY A 224 21.33 -18.44 -8.13
C GLY A 224 20.66 -19.80 -8.34
N ASP A 225 21.42 -20.89 -8.13
CA ASP A 225 20.97 -22.27 -8.40
C ASP A 225 19.76 -22.73 -7.56
N GLU A 226 19.39 -22.02 -6.51
CA GLU A 226 18.20 -22.30 -5.69
C GLU A 226 16.92 -21.64 -6.24
N ALA A 227 17.02 -20.92 -7.35
CA ALA A 227 15.90 -20.19 -7.90
C ALA A 227 14.96 -21.11 -8.69
N ASP A 228 13.68 -21.10 -8.29
CA ASP A 228 12.63 -21.76 -9.03
C ASP A 228 12.11 -20.85 -10.15
N LEU A 229 12.40 -21.20 -11.39
CA LEU A 229 11.95 -20.45 -12.57
C LEU A 229 10.41 -20.48 -12.72
N SER A 230 9.71 -21.40 -12.07
CA SER A 230 8.25 -21.42 -12.07
C SER A 230 7.62 -20.22 -11.36
N GLN A 231 8.41 -19.51 -10.53
CA GLN A 231 8.01 -18.26 -9.87
C GLN A 231 8.13 -17.03 -10.78
N ALA A 232 8.72 -17.16 -11.96
CA ALA A 232 8.75 -16.08 -12.93
C ALA A 232 7.32 -15.81 -13.44
N GLY A 233 6.90 -14.55 -13.35
CA GLY A 233 5.60 -14.12 -13.85
C GLY A 233 5.73 -12.88 -14.71
N HIS A 234 4.60 -12.33 -15.15
CA HIS A 234 4.60 -11.15 -16.02
C HIS A 234 5.44 -10.01 -15.37
N PRO A 235 6.46 -9.44 -16.06
CA PRO A 235 7.42 -8.52 -15.48
C PRO A 235 6.80 -7.28 -14.81
N LEU A 236 5.72 -6.73 -15.40
CA LEU A 236 5.00 -5.60 -14.82
C LEU A 236 4.29 -5.99 -13.52
N LEU A 237 3.69 -7.17 -13.47
CA LEU A 237 3.04 -7.65 -12.25
C LEU A 237 4.07 -7.95 -11.16
N ALA A 238 5.19 -8.60 -11.51
CA ALA A 238 6.27 -8.91 -10.59
C ALA A 238 6.90 -7.66 -9.95
N SER A 239 7.10 -6.60 -10.73
CA SER A 239 7.74 -5.36 -10.26
C SER A 239 6.77 -4.39 -9.61
N LEU A 240 5.61 -4.12 -10.22
CA LEU A 240 4.64 -3.13 -9.75
C LEU A 240 3.60 -3.72 -8.80
N GLY A 241 3.30 -5.02 -8.89
CA GLY A 241 2.32 -5.73 -8.08
C GLY A 241 2.76 -6.06 -6.65
N LYS A 242 4.02 -5.83 -6.29
CA LYS A 242 4.61 -6.27 -5.01
C LYS A 242 3.78 -5.87 -3.77
N GLN A 243 3.27 -4.63 -3.71
CA GLN A 243 2.46 -4.19 -2.58
C GLN A 243 1.06 -4.82 -2.55
N GLY A 244 0.48 -5.11 -3.72
CA GLY A 244 -0.82 -5.77 -3.83
C GLY A 244 -0.73 -7.26 -3.49
N ARG A 245 0.41 -7.89 -3.74
CA ARG A 245 0.62 -9.31 -3.51
C ARG A 245 0.38 -9.68 -2.05
N ASP A 246 1.01 -8.99 -1.11
CA ASP A 246 0.86 -9.25 0.34
C ASP A 246 -0.62 -9.11 0.79
N PHE A 247 -1.37 -8.22 0.14
CA PHE A 247 -2.79 -8.05 0.39
C PHE A 247 -3.62 -9.23 -0.12
N PHE A 248 -3.35 -9.71 -1.33
CA PHE A 248 -4.04 -10.85 -1.92
C PHE A 248 -3.64 -12.18 -1.28
N ASP A 249 -2.40 -12.34 -0.87
CA ASP A 249 -1.94 -13.50 -0.08
C ASP A 249 -2.75 -13.59 1.22
N PHE A 250 -2.86 -12.48 1.95
CA PHE A 250 -3.69 -12.45 3.15
C PHE A 250 -5.16 -12.80 2.86
N LEU A 251 -5.74 -12.25 1.78
CA LEU A 251 -7.13 -12.57 1.43
C LEU A 251 -7.32 -14.04 1.07
N SER A 252 -6.31 -14.67 0.44
CA SER A 252 -6.35 -16.10 0.09
C SER A 252 -6.22 -17.04 1.29
N GLU A 253 -5.57 -16.57 2.37
CA GLU A 253 -5.46 -17.32 3.64
C GLU A 253 -6.71 -17.21 4.51
N VAL A 254 -7.53 -16.18 4.32
CA VAL A 254 -8.76 -16.00 5.10
C VAL A 254 -9.87 -16.86 4.54
N GLU A 255 -10.47 -17.68 5.41
CA GLU A 255 -11.65 -18.46 5.08
C GLU A 255 -12.83 -17.52 4.75
N THR A 256 -13.33 -17.58 3.52
CA THR A 256 -14.42 -16.75 3.03
C THR A 256 -15.68 -17.60 2.78
N GLU A 257 -16.87 -17.07 3.09
CA GLU A 257 -18.13 -17.74 2.77
C GLU A 257 -18.40 -17.76 1.26
N GLN A 258 -17.99 -16.71 0.56
CA GLN A 258 -18.16 -16.57 -0.88
C GLN A 258 -16.95 -15.86 -1.48
N ASP A 259 -16.36 -16.44 -2.50
CA ASP A 259 -15.36 -15.81 -3.38
C ASP A 259 -16.00 -15.68 -4.78
N ILE A 260 -16.30 -14.43 -5.16
CA ILE A 260 -16.93 -14.13 -6.45
C ILE A 260 -15.90 -13.42 -7.32
N GLN A 261 -15.38 -14.15 -8.30
CA GLN A 261 -14.43 -13.61 -9.26
C GLN A 261 -15.16 -13.18 -10.53
N VAL A 262 -14.93 -11.92 -10.91
CA VAL A 262 -15.54 -11.32 -12.12
C VAL A 262 -14.42 -10.82 -13.00
N TYR A 263 -14.07 -11.61 -14.00
CA TYR A 263 -13.12 -11.24 -15.05
C TYR A 263 -13.87 -11.16 -16.37
N GLU A 264 -13.56 -10.15 -17.16
CA GLU A 264 -14.03 -10.06 -18.55
C GLU A 264 -12.94 -10.62 -19.47
N GLU A 265 -13.36 -11.36 -20.50
CA GLU A 265 -12.45 -11.74 -21.57
C GLU A 265 -11.98 -10.47 -22.28
N GLY A 266 -10.69 -10.25 -22.25
CA GLY A 266 -10.06 -9.07 -22.84
C GLY A 266 -10.00 -9.19 -24.37
N LYS A 267 -10.00 -8.05 -25.05
CA LYS A 267 -9.63 -7.96 -26.46
C LYS A 267 -8.11 -7.84 -26.56
N ASP A 268 -7.55 -8.28 -27.66
CA ASP A 268 -6.11 -8.15 -27.97
C ASP A 268 -5.86 -7.15 -29.11
N ASP A 269 -6.75 -6.15 -29.27
CA ASP A 269 -6.74 -5.21 -30.38
C ASP A 269 -5.82 -4.00 -30.21
N THR A 270 -5.28 -3.82 -28.99
CA THR A 270 -4.33 -2.75 -28.65
C THR A 270 -3.22 -3.27 -27.74
N LEU A 271 -2.09 -2.56 -27.70
CA LEU A 271 -0.98 -2.89 -26.78
C LEU A 271 -1.45 -2.94 -25.31
N LEU A 272 -2.31 -2.00 -24.91
CA LEU A 272 -2.86 -1.97 -23.54
C LEU A 272 -3.69 -3.22 -23.26
N HIS A 273 -4.57 -3.63 -24.18
CA HIS A 273 -5.38 -4.84 -24.01
C HIS A 273 -4.53 -6.10 -23.97
N CYS A 274 -3.51 -6.20 -24.83
CA CYS A 274 -2.55 -7.30 -24.79
C CYS A 274 -1.85 -7.39 -23.41
N LEU A 275 -1.35 -6.27 -22.89
CA LEU A 275 -0.72 -6.23 -21.57
C LEU A 275 -1.68 -6.59 -20.43
N GLN A 276 -2.93 -6.15 -20.51
CA GLN A 276 -3.96 -6.49 -19.52
C GLN A 276 -4.28 -7.99 -19.54
N ASN A 277 -4.43 -8.58 -20.72
CA ASN A 277 -4.68 -10.01 -20.87
C ASN A 277 -3.49 -10.85 -20.41
N ASP A 278 -2.26 -10.43 -20.71
CA ASP A 278 -1.05 -11.12 -20.27
C ASP A 278 -0.96 -11.13 -18.74
N ILE A 279 -1.23 -9.99 -18.10
CA ILE A 279 -1.26 -9.90 -16.65
C ILE A 279 -2.39 -10.74 -16.06
N GLN A 280 -3.60 -10.67 -16.62
CA GLN A 280 -4.76 -11.41 -16.15
C GLN A 280 -4.54 -12.92 -16.20
N ASN A 281 -3.87 -13.42 -17.24
CA ASN A 281 -3.65 -14.84 -17.49
C ASN A 281 -2.23 -15.32 -17.10
N LEU A 282 -1.39 -14.45 -16.52
CA LEU A 282 0.02 -14.70 -16.20
C LEU A 282 0.86 -15.16 -17.39
N ILE A 283 0.56 -14.69 -18.58
CA ILE A 283 1.30 -15.01 -19.80
C ILE A 283 2.60 -14.20 -19.81
N MET A 284 3.73 -14.89 -19.97
CA MET A 284 5.01 -14.21 -20.15
C MET A 284 5.08 -13.56 -21.52
N PRO A 285 5.68 -12.36 -21.67
CA PRO A 285 5.89 -11.75 -22.97
C PRO A 285 6.64 -12.64 -23.98
N SER A 286 7.52 -13.53 -23.49
CA SER A 286 8.23 -14.53 -24.30
C SER A 286 7.34 -15.68 -24.78
N GLU A 287 6.19 -15.91 -24.13
CA GLU A 287 5.23 -16.95 -24.48
C GLU A 287 4.19 -16.45 -25.50
N ARG A 288 4.03 -15.14 -25.63
CA ARG A 288 3.36 -14.57 -26.81
C ARG A 288 4.23 -14.88 -28.03
N LEU A 289 3.96 -16.02 -28.61
CA LEU A 289 4.74 -16.63 -29.66
C LEU A 289 4.99 -15.64 -30.81
N TYR A 290 6.24 -15.28 -30.99
CA TYR A 290 6.73 -14.76 -32.24
C TYR A 290 6.66 -15.94 -33.22
N GLN A 291 5.61 -16.03 -34.02
CA GLN A 291 5.61 -16.91 -35.16
C GLN A 291 6.59 -16.33 -36.17
N GLN A 292 7.67 -17.07 -36.44
CA GLN A 292 8.56 -16.77 -37.54
C GLN A 292 7.90 -17.29 -38.81
N GLU A 293 7.32 -16.43 -39.59
CA GLU A 293 6.96 -16.77 -40.97
C GLU A 293 8.17 -16.52 -41.88
N GLU A 294 8.52 -17.51 -42.68
CA GLU A 294 9.47 -17.32 -43.76
C GLU A 294 8.78 -16.45 -44.83
N GLY A 295 9.14 -15.18 -44.88
CA GLY A 295 8.71 -14.31 -45.97
C GLY A 295 9.31 -14.73 -47.29
N GLU A 296 8.66 -14.37 -48.43
CA GLU A 296 9.07 -14.71 -49.81
C GLU A 296 10.53 -14.38 -50.18
N ALA A 297 11.28 -13.71 -49.30
CA ALA A 297 12.69 -13.33 -49.47
C ALA A 297 13.62 -13.97 -48.44
N GLY A 298 13.18 -14.94 -47.63
CA GLY A 298 14.01 -15.55 -46.59
C GLY A 298 14.33 -14.63 -45.39
N ALA A 299 13.62 -13.51 -45.24
CA ALA A 299 13.71 -12.66 -44.09
C ALA A 299 12.74 -13.17 -43.00
N GLN A 300 13.28 -13.53 -41.83
CA GLN A 300 12.47 -13.88 -40.68
C GLN A 300 11.84 -12.59 -40.14
N GLN A 301 10.52 -12.50 -40.22
CA GLN A 301 9.76 -11.39 -39.66
C GLN A 301 9.10 -11.84 -38.34
N ALA A 302 9.41 -11.13 -37.25
CA ALA A 302 8.76 -11.38 -35.97
C ALA A 302 7.32 -10.87 -36.01
N LEU A 303 6.35 -11.75 -35.76
CA LEU A 303 4.94 -11.40 -35.68
C LEU A 303 4.42 -11.73 -34.29
N VAL A 304 3.56 -10.86 -33.72
CA VAL A 304 2.89 -11.08 -32.44
C VAL A 304 1.50 -11.63 -32.70
N GLN A 305 1.17 -12.75 -32.11
CA GLN A 305 -0.17 -13.30 -32.17
C GLN A 305 -1.12 -12.53 -31.26
N VAL A 306 -2.20 -11.99 -31.80
CA VAL A 306 -3.26 -11.28 -31.09
C VAL A 306 -4.61 -11.86 -31.46
N HIS A 307 -5.64 -11.62 -30.67
CA HIS A 307 -7.01 -12.01 -31.02
C HIS A 307 -7.77 -10.77 -31.51
N ASP A 308 -8.46 -10.93 -32.65
CA ASP A 308 -9.31 -9.87 -33.18
C ASP A 308 -10.63 -9.75 -32.38
N THR A 309 -11.47 -8.78 -32.77
CA THR A 309 -12.77 -8.52 -32.10
C THR A 309 -13.74 -9.71 -32.21
N ASP A 310 -13.48 -10.65 -33.09
CA ASP A 310 -14.32 -11.84 -33.35
C ASP A 310 -13.69 -13.11 -32.71
N GLY A 311 -12.58 -12.97 -31.99
CA GLY A 311 -11.89 -14.08 -31.32
C GLY A 311 -10.96 -14.91 -32.20
N ASN A 312 -10.67 -14.48 -33.46
CA ASN A 312 -9.74 -15.19 -34.33
C ASN A 312 -8.31 -14.74 -34.03
N SER A 313 -7.37 -15.68 -34.05
CA SER A 313 -5.95 -15.38 -33.94
C SER A 313 -5.41 -14.70 -35.18
N VAL A 314 -4.86 -13.52 -35.04
CA VAL A 314 -4.24 -12.72 -36.10
C VAL A 314 -2.80 -12.42 -35.75
N CYS A 315 -1.89 -12.54 -36.70
CA CYS A 315 -0.50 -12.15 -36.52
C CYS A 315 -0.31 -10.66 -36.89
N VAL A 316 0.22 -9.85 -36.00
CA VAL A 316 0.42 -8.41 -36.20
C VAL A 316 1.90 -8.06 -36.02
N GLU A 317 2.41 -7.15 -36.85
CA GLU A 317 3.76 -6.61 -36.71
C GLU A 317 3.89 -5.87 -35.38
N PRO A 318 4.97 -6.10 -34.57
CA PRO A 318 5.18 -5.44 -33.30
C PRO A 318 5.06 -3.90 -33.38
N ASP A 319 5.55 -3.31 -34.47
CA ASP A 319 5.52 -1.86 -34.67
C ASP A 319 4.09 -1.28 -34.75
N LYS A 320 3.12 -2.05 -35.19
CA LYS A 320 1.72 -1.61 -35.23
C LYS A 320 1.11 -1.53 -33.85
N LEU A 321 1.44 -2.48 -32.96
CA LEU A 321 1.00 -2.45 -31.55
C LEU A 321 1.70 -1.33 -30.77
N LEU A 322 3.00 -1.17 -30.97
CA LEU A 322 3.78 -0.13 -30.28
C LEU A 322 3.33 1.30 -30.62
N ASN A 323 2.76 1.51 -31.81
CA ASN A 323 2.34 2.81 -32.30
C ASN A 323 0.81 3.03 -32.28
N ASP A 324 0.03 2.16 -31.62
CA ASP A 324 -1.44 2.31 -31.53
C ASP A 324 -1.88 3.45 -30.58
N GLY A 325 -0.95 3.97 -29.78
CA GLY A 325 -1.18 5.08 -28.87
C GLY A 325 -1.98 4.73 -27.61
N SER A 326 -2.29 3.44 -27.38
CA SER A 326 -3.01 2.98 -26.18
C SER A 326 -2.15 3.06 -24.92
N VAL A 327 -0.82 2.98 -25.04
CA VAL A 327 0.15 3.15 -23.97
C VAL A 327 1.05 4.35 -24.27
N LYS A 328 1.13 5.30 -23.33
CA LYS A 328 1.98 6.47 -23.44
C LYS A 328 2.87 6.59 -22.22
N ILE A 329 4.16 6.71 -22.45
CA ILE A 329 5.14 6.92 -21.39
C ILE A 329 5.63 8.38 -21.46
N VAL A 330 5.42 9.13 -20.39
CA VAL A 330 5.80 10.54 -20.30
C VAL A 330 6.74 10.74 -19.12
N ALA A 331 7.92 11.33 -19.38
CA ALA A 331 8.86 11.69 -18.34
C ALA A 331 8.54 13.09 -17.79
N ALA A 332 8.39 13.21 -16.48
CA ALA A 332 8.20 14.48 -15.79
C ALA A 332 9.37 14.76 -14.85
N HIS A 333 9.81 16.03 -14.79
CA HIS A 333 10.97 16.45 -13.97
C HIS A 333 10.58 16.76 -12.51
N SER A 334 9.31 16.80 -12.18
CA SER A 334 8.81 17.06 -10.84
C SER A 334 7.40 16.49 -10.62
N PRO A 335 7.00 16.17 -9.37
CA PRO A 335 5.64 15.70 -9.05
C PRO A 335 4.54 16.69 -9.49
N LEU A 336 4.81 18.00 -9.40
CA LEU A 336 3.85 19.00 -9.87
C LEU A 336 3.65 18.93 -11.38
N ARG A 337 4.73 18.76 -12.16
CA ARG A 337 4.66 18.61 -13.61
C ARG A 337 3.98 17.32 -14.03
N GLU A 338 4.20 16.23 -13.29
CA GLU A 338 3.49 14.96 -13.48
C GLU A 338 1.97 15.14 -13.38
N LEU A 339 1.49 15.80 -12.32
CA LEU A 339 0.07 16.12 -12.14
C LEU A 339 -0.49 17.05 -13.23
N GLN A 340 0.32 17.99 -13.73
CA GLN A 340 -0.09 18.87 -14.83
C GLN A 340 -0.28 18.08 -16.13
N ILE A 341 0.67 17.19 -16.46
CA ILE A 341 0.58 16.33 -17.65
C ILE A 341 -0.63 15.41 -17.57
N LEU A 342 -0.91 14.85 -16.40
CA LEU A 342 -2.08 13.99 -16.21
C LEU A 342 -3.41 14.75 -16.41
N LYS A 343 -3.40 16.05 -16.19
CA LYS A 343 -4.58 16.92 -16.41
C LYS A 343 -4.74 17.34 -17.86
N GLU A 344 -3.63 17.54 -18.60
CA GLU A 344 -3.60 17.90 -20.02
C GLU A 344 -4.08 16.74 -20.91
#